data_c43a59424dd70434065819b2f2285940
#
_entry.id   c43a59424dd70434065819b2f2285940
#
_cell.length_a   1.000
_cell.length_b   1.000
_cell.length_c   1.000
_cell.angle_alpha   90.00
_cell.angle_beta   90.00
_cell.angle_gamma   90.00
#
_symmetry.space_group_name_H-M   'P 1'
#
loop_
_entity.id
_entity.type
_entity.pdbx_description
1 polymer ?
#
loop_
_entity_poly.entity_id
_entity_poly.type
_entity_poly.pdbx_seq_one_letter_code
_entity_poly.pdbx_strand_id
1 'polypeptide(L)'
;MAKKKKQRGQPAAPAAETSGKKIEFTPGAWRFYTAQSDAVKTAFNAALSKLEKDGRLAPPQGKPIAPNLYEIRVKVNPNQYRLFYCYFDPNGVLVLSGFVKKTRKAPKHEIDKAKRIRAEVLK
;
A
#
# COMPACT_ATOMS: atom_id res chain seq x y z
N MET A 1 3.28 13.94 -11.53
CA MET A 1 3.69 13.79 -11.53
C MET A 1 3.84 13.56 -11.54
N ALA A 2 3.32 13.15 -11.34
CA ALA A 2 3.51 12.80 -11.45
C ALA A 2 3.41 12.33 -11.35
N LYS A 3 3.10 11.89 -11.49
CA LYS A 3 3.21 11.34 -11.52
C LYS A 3 3.39 10.89 -11.55
N LYS A 4 3.21 10.61 -11.54
CA LYS A 4 3.61 10.02 -11.67
C LYS A 4 3.97 9.66 -11.70
N LYS A 5 3.85 9.41 -11.80
CA LYS A 5 4.44 8.95 -11.89
C LYS A 5 4.85 8.66 -11.88
N LYS A 6 4.77 8.43 -12.08
CA LYS A 6 5.38 8.01 -12.13
C LYS A 6 5.87 7.80 -12.09
N GLN A 7 5.83 7.54 -12.18
CA GLN A 7 6.44 7.20 -12.15
C GLN A 7 6.95 6.82 -11.95
N ARG A 8 6.97 6.65 -12.30
CA ARG A 8 7.49 6.04 -12.16
C ARG A 8 7.77 5.40 -12.36
N GLY A 9 7.65 5.05 -12.43
CA GLY A 9 7.80 4.38 -12.75
C GLY A 9 7.73 3.75 -13.01
N GLN A 10 7.59 3.38 -13.75
CA GLN A 10 7.52 2.76 -14.12
C GLN A 10 7.62 1.98 -14.70
N PRO A 11 7.64 1.51 -15.17
CA PRO A 11 7.77 0.70 -15.68
C PRO A 11 7.69 -0.05 -16.27
N ALA A 12 7.58 -0.29 -16.68
CA ALA A 12 7.55 -1.01 -17.08
C ALA A 12 7.29 -1.88 -17.51
N ALA A 13 7.11 -1.99 -17.76
CA ALA A 13 6.83 -2.87 -18.15
C ALA A 13 6.73 -3.86 -18.60
N PRO A 14 6.68 -4.08 -19.12
CA PRO A 14 6.16 -4.97 -19.83
C PRO A 14 5.90 -6.13 -19.27
N ALA A 15 6.27 -6.31 -18.77
CA ALA A 15 6.06 -7.46 -18.30
C ALA A 15 4.78 -7.70 -17.91
N ALA A 16 4.11 -6.95 -18.26
CA ALA A 16 2.92 -7.06 -17.96
C ALA A 16 2.27 -8.28 -18.18
N GLU A 17 2.55 -8.83 -19.03
CA GLU A 17 1.86 -9.97 -19.37
C GLU A 17 1.79 -10.92 -18.26
N THR A 18 2.35 -10.64 -17.21
CA THR A 18 2.38 -11.60 -16.19
C THR A 18 1.53 -11.22 -15.03
N SER A 19 1.88 -11.65 -13.87
CA SER A 19 1.12 -11.44 -12.67
C SER A 19 1.31 -10.07 -12.06
N GLY A 20 2.02 -9.19 -12.72
CA GLY A 20 2.28 -7.87 -12.18
C GLY A 20 1.02 -7.06 -11.94
N LYS A 21 1.07 -6.18 -10.97
CA LYS A 21 -0.03 -5.32 -10.60
C LYS A 21 0.38 -3.86 -10.71
N LYS A 22 -0.56 -3.02 -11.09
CA LYS A 22 -0.34 -1.58 -11.10
C LYS A 22 -0.68 -1.04 -9.72
N ILE A 23 0.22 -0.26 -9.14
CA ILE A 23 0.02 0.30 -7.80
C ILE A 23 -0.39 1.76 -7.94
N GLU A 24 -1.51 2.12 -7.31
CA GLU A 24 -1.96 3.49 -7.24
C GLU A 24 -2.21 3.87 -5.79
N PHE A 25 -2.18 5.15 -5.49
CA PHE A 25 -2.39 5.68 -4.15
C PHE A 25 -3.55 6.65 -4.17
N THR A 26 -4.36 6.65 -3.12
CA THR A 26 -5.27 7.77 -2.88
C THR A 26 -4.45 8.99 -2.50
N PRO A 27 -5.00 10.20 -2.64
CA PRO A 27 -4.26 11.40 -2.22
C PRO A 27 -3.81 11.37 -0.77
N GLY A 28 -4.66 10.87 0.11
CA GLY A 28 -4.32 10.78 1.53
C GLY A 28 -3.19 9.79 1.79
N ALA A 29 -3.24 8.65 1.13
CA ALA A 29 -2.17 7.65 1.27
C ALA A 29 -0.86 8.19 0.73
N TRP A 30 -0.91 8.90 -0.39
CA TRP A 30 0.27 9.48 -0.98
C TRP A 30 0.89 10.53 -0.07
N ARG A 31 0.07 11.39 0.55
CA ARG A 31 0.56 12.38 1.50
C ARG A 31 1.24 11.71 2.69
N PHE A 32 0.62 10.65 3.23
CA PHE A 32 1.22 9.92 4.33
C PHE A 32 2.58 9.35 3.94
N TYR A 33 2.62 8.66 2.80
CA TYR A 33 3.83 8.01 2.33
C TYR A 33 4.96 9.01 2.10
N THR A 34 4.68 10.10 1.39
CA THR A 34 5.72 11.07 1.04
C THR A 34 6.22 11.88 2.22
N ALA A 35 5.45 11.93 3.30
CA ALA A 35 5.85 12.64 4.51
C ALA A 35 6.83 11.82 5.36
N GLN A 36 7.06 10.57 5.03
CA GLN A 36 7.91 9.70 5.85
C GLN A 36 9.39 9.92 5.54
N SER A 37 10.26 9.44 6.45
CA SER A 37 11.70 9.50 6.23
C SER A 37 12.11 8.61 5.06
N ASP A 38 13.31 8.83 4.56
CA ASP A 38 13.85 8.01 3.48
C ASP A 38 13.91 6.53 3.87
N ALA A 39 14.27 6.24 5.12
CA ALA A 39 14.34 4.85 5.58
C ALA A 39 12.97 4.17 5.51
N VAL A 40 11.91 4.87 5.93
CA VAL A 40 10.57 4.33 5.90
C VAL A 40 10.10 4.16 4.45
N LYS A 41 10.34 5.16 3.62
CA LYS A 41 9.97 5.07 2.20
C LYS A 41 10.68 3.93 1.51
N THR A 42 11.97 3.72 1.82
CA THR A 42 12.72 2.60 1.25
C THR A 42 12.11 1.27 1.65
N ALA A 43 11.72 1.13 2.92
CA ALA A 43 11.10 -0.11 3.39
C ALA A 43 9.75 -0.35 2.70
N PHE A 44 8.93 0.69 2.57
CA PHE A 44 7.66 0.57 1.85
C PHE A 44 7.90 0.25 0.37
N ASN A 45 8.89 0.89 -0.24
CA ASN A 45 9.18 0.63 -1.66
C ASN A 45 9.55 -0.81 -1.92
N ALA A 46 10.30 -1.42 -1.00
CA ALA A 46 10.65 -2.84 -1.14
C ALA A 46 9.39 -3.71 -1.12
N ALA A 47 8.46 -3.42 -0.20
CA ALA A 47 7.20 -4.17 -0.12
C ALA A 47 6.32 -3.92 -1.34
N LEU A 48 6.22 -2.66 -1.77
CA LEU A 48 5.40 -2.29 -2.92
C LEU A 48 5.94 -2.93 -4.21
N SER A 49 7.26 -3.01 -4.35
CA SER A 49 7.87 -3.67 -5.51
C SER A 49 7.54 -5.15 -5.55
N LYS A 50 7.55 -5.82 -4.40
CA LYS A 50 7.16 -7.22 -4.35
C LYS A 50 5.68 -7.39 -4.70
N LEU A 51 4.84 -6.51 -4.18
CA LEU A 51 3.42 -6.55 -4.46
C LEU A 51 3.15 -6.33 -5.94
N GLU A 52 3.86 -5.39 -6.54
CA GLU A 52 3.73 -5.09 -7.96
C GLU A 52 4.15 -6.28 -8.80
N LYS A 53 5.27 -6.90 -8.44
CA LYS A 53 5.84 -8.00 -9.22
C LYS A 53 5.05 -9.29 -9.04
N ASP A 54 4.73 -9.64 -7.80
CA ASP A 54 4.14 -10.94 -7.48
C ASP A 54 2.61 -10.91 -7.42
N GLY A 55 2.04 -9.74 -7.38
CA GLY A 55 0.58 -9.60 -7.29
C GLY A 55 0.02 -9.76 -5.90
N ARG A 56 0.86 -10.09 -4.95
CA ARG A 56 0.45 -10.23 -3.55
C ARG A 56 1.67 -10.09 -2.66
N LEU A 57 1.43 -9.90 -1.37
CA LEU A 57 2.50 -9.74 -0.41
C LEU A 57 2.34 -10.76 0.71
N ALA A 58 3.35 -11.61 0.88
CA ALA A 58 3.31 -12.68 1.86
C ALA A 58 3.58 -12.16 3.28
N PRO A 59 3.12 -12.90 4.31
CA PRO A 59 3.50 -12.56 5.68
C PRO A 59 5.01 -12.69 5.86
N PRO A 60 5.60 -11.94 6.77
CA PRO A 60 4.96 -11.05 7.72
C PRO A 60 4.74 -9.64 7.19
N GLN A 61 5.23 -9.32 6.01
CA GLN A 61 5.09 -7.97 5.46
C GLN A 61 3.66 -7.66 5.06
N GLY A 62 2.93 -8.67 4.57
CA GLY A 62 1.55 -8.49 4.17
C GLY A 62 0.63 -9.23 5.12
N LYS A 63 -0.54 -8.65 5.38
CA LYS A 63 -1.52 -9.27 6.27
C LYS A 63 -2.92 -8.96 5.79
N PRO A 64 -3.78 -9.98 5.63
CA PRO A 64 -5.19 -9.71 5.34
C PRO A 64 -5.88 -9.19 6.60
N ILE A 65 -6.67 -8.15 6.45
CA ILE A 65 -7.38 -7.52 7.56
C ILE A 65 -8.88 -7.82 7.48
N ALA A 66 -9.43 -7.80 6.29
CA ALA A 66 -10.85 -8.03 6.02
C ALA A 66 -10.98 -8.42 4.55
N PRO A 67 -12.17 -8.82 4.08
CA PRO A 67 -12.30 -9.13 2.66
C PRO A 67 -11.86 -7.96 1.79
N ASN A 68 -10.93 -8.23 0.88
CA ASN A 68 -10.31 -7.24 -0.01
C ASN A 68 -9.77 -6.00 0.74
N LEU A 69 -9.19 -6.26 1.89
CA LEU A 69 -8.49 -5.22 2.66
C LEU A 69 -7.25 -5.84 3.28
N TYR A 70 -6.10 -5.31 2.92
CA TYR A 70 -4.80 -5.85 3.29
C TYR A 70 -3.92 -4.76 3.88
N GLU A 71 -2.93 -5.18 4.64
CA GLU A 71 -2.02 -4.26 5.30
C GLU A 71 -0.59 -4.56 4.88
N ILE A 72 0.17 -3.51 4.54
CA ILE A 72 1.61 -3.59 4.38
C ILE A 72 2.23 -3.15 5.69
N ARG A 73 3.13 -3.96 6.23
CA ARG A 73 3.74 -3.75 7.54
C ARG A 73 5.23 -3.55 7.39
N VAL A 74 5.75 -2.40 7.82
CA VAL A 74 7.19 -2.18 7.87
C VAL A 74 7.56 -1.66 9.24
N LYS A 75 8.78 -1.99 9.66
CA LYS A 75 9.30 -1.55 10.94
C LYS A 75 10.60 -0.80 10.70
N VAL A 76 10.65 0.44 11.16
CA VAL A 76 11.86 1.25 11.17
C VAL A 76 11.94 1.80 12.59
N ASN A 77 12.82 1.19 13.41
CA ASN A 77 12.89 1.48 14.83
C ASN A 77 12.92 2.98 15.11
N PRO A 78 12.18 3.45 16.10
CA PRO A 78 11.44 2.64 17.07
C PRO A 78 10.00 2.37 16.65
N ASN A 79 9.57 2.79 15.48
CA ASN A 79 8.16 2.78 15.10
C ASN A 79 7.83 1.69 14.10
N GLN A 80 6.54 1.39 14.01
CA GLN A 80 6.01 0.52 12.98
C GLN A 80 5.07 1.35 12.11
N TYR A 81 5.10 1.10 10.81
CA TYR A 81 4.34 1.88 9.83
C TYR A 81 3.47 0.93 9.04
N ARG A 82 2.28 1.37 8.69
CA ARG A 82 1.29 0.56 8.00
C ARG A 82 0.71 1.30 6.82
N LEU A 83 0.47 0.57 5.73
CA LEU A 83 -0.35 1.05 4.62
C LEU A 83 -1.46 0.02 4.41
N PHE A 84 -2.68 0.48 4.24
CA PHE A 84 -3.79 -0.39 3.85
C PHE A 84 -3.98 -0.34 2.35
N TYR A 85 -4.27 -1.47 1.74
CA TYR A 85 -4.52 -1.53 0.31
C TYR A 85 -5.62 -2.53 -0.01
N CYS A 86 -6.18 -2.37 -1.20
CA CYS A 86 -7.16 -3.33 -1.75
C CYS A 86 -6.84 -3.52 -3.23
N TYR A 87 -7.47 -4.52 -3.82
CA TYR A 87 -7.38 -4.72 -5.27
C TYR A 87 -8.61 -4.06 -5.89
N PHE A 88 -8.41 -3.18 -6.86
CA PHE A 88 -9.55 -2.51 -7.49
C PHE A 88 -9.93 -3.16 -8.82
N ASP A 89 -9.07 -4.02 -9.35
CA ASP A 89 -9.40 -4.91 -10.46
C ASP A 89 -8.33 -6.00 -10.47
N PRO A 90 -8.41 -6.99 -11.38
CA PRO A 90 -7.43 -8.08 -11.36
C PRO A 90 -5.98 -7.64 -11.47
N ASN A 91 -5.74 -6.46 -12.06
CA ASN A 91 -4.37 -5.99 -12.28
C ASN A 91 -4.02 -4.75 -11.48
N GLY A 92 -4.88 -4.30 -10.59
CA GLY A 92 -4.66 -3.04 -9.90
C GLY A 92 -4.72 -3.15 -8.39
N VAL A 93 -3.82 -2.43 -7.74
CA VAL A 93 -3.76 -2.29 -6.28
C VAL A 93 -3.92 -0.82 -5.96
N LEU A 94 -4.79 -0.52 -5.01
CA LEU A 94 -4.98 0.85 -4.55
C LEU A 94 -4.60 0.95 -3.08
N VAL A 95 -3.61 1.79 -2.80
CA VAL A 95 -3.22 2.06 -1.42
C VAL A 95 -4.18 3.11 -0.87
N LEU A 96 -4.89 2.74 0.17
CA LEU A 96 -6.04 3.50 0.66
C LEU A 96 -5.67 4.55 1.71
N SER A 97 -4.83 4.17 2.65
CA SER A 97 -4.46 5.05 3.75
C SER A 97 -3.24 4.49 4.45
N GLY A 98 -2.62 5.31 5.29
CA GLY A 98 -1.47 4.87 6.06
C GLY A 98 -1.48 5.49 7.45
N PHE A 99 -0.75 4.87 8.36
CA PHE A 99 -0.64 5.39 9.71
C PHE A 99 0.61 4.82 10.40
N VAL A 100 1.02 5.48 11.48
CA VAL A 100 2.10 5.01 12.33
C VAL A 100 1.48 4.23 13.46
N LYS A 101 1.86 2.96 13.61
CA LYS A 101 1.27 2.11 14.63
C LYS A 101 2.05 2.27 15.93
N LYS A 102 1.38 2.74 16.95
CA LYS A 102 2.00 3.00 18.24
C LYS A 102 1.49 2.12 19.37
N THR A 103 0.51 1.26 19.09
CA THR A 103 -0.08 0.39 20.08
C THR A 103 0.00 -1.05 19.63
N ARG A 104 -0.25 -1.97 20.53
CA ARG A 104 -0.23 -3.40 20.20
C ARG A 104 -1.37 -3.79 19.28
N LYS A 105 -2.55 -3.23 19.52
CA LYS A 105 -3.71 -3.58 18.73
C LYS A 105 -3.78 -2.71 17.49
N ALA A 106 -4.28 -3.29 16.40
CA ALA A 106 -4.58 -2.51 15.22
C ALA A 106 -5.68 -1.52 15.58
N PRO A 107 -5.49 -0.23 15.31
CA PRO A 107 -6.49 0.76 15.68
C PRO A 107 -7.74 0.59 14.81
N LYS A 108 -8.84 0.31 15.47
CA LYS A 108 -10.09 0.07 14.77
C LYS A 108 -10.49 1.24 13.88
N HIS A 109 -10.25 2.47 14.33
CA HIS A 109 -10.65 3.64 13.55
C HIS A 109 -9.87 3.76 12.24
N GLU A 110 -8.61 3.28 12.22
CA GLU A 110 -7.83 3.29 10.98
C GLU A 110 -8.36 2.24 10.00
N ILE A 111 -8.76 1.08 10.52
CA ILE A 111 -9.35 0.04 9.70
C ILE A 111 -10.68 0.52 9.14
N ASP A 112 -11.53 1.13 9.98
CA ASP A 112 -12.81 1.64 9.55
C ASP A 112 -12.66 2.74 8.51
N LYS A 113 -11.65 3.61 8.68
CA LYS A 113 -11.34 4.65 7.71
C LYS A 113 -10.97 4.04 6.36
N ALA A 114 -10.12 3.02 6.37
CA ALA A 114 -9.72 2.36 5.14
C ALA A 114 -10.91 1.71 4.44
N LYS A 115 -11.81 1.10 5.21
CA LYS A 115 -13.02 0.50 4.65
C LYS A 115 -13.92 1.55 4.00
N ARG A 116 -14.06 2.73 4.62
CA ARG A 116 -14.85 3.81 4.05
C ARG A 116 -14.25 4.30 2.73
N ILE A 117 -12.93 4.49 2.72
CA ILE A 117 -12.25 4.94 1.51
C ILE A 117 -12.42 3.91 0.41
N ARG A 118 -12.27 2.63 0.74
CA ARG A 118 -12.45 1.55 -0.22
C ARG A 118 -13.85 1.57 -0.82
N ALA A 119 -14.86 1.76 0.02
CA ALA A 119 -16.24 1.82 -0.45
C ALA A 119 -16.46 3.00 -1.41
N GLU A 120 -15.80 4.12 -1.12
CA GLU A 120 -15.89 5.30 -2.00
C GLU A 120 -15.27 5.04 -3.36
N VAL A 121 -14.10 4.42 -3.39
CA VAL A 121 -13.38 4.27 -4.64
C VAL A 121 -13.81 3.07 -5.47
N LEU A 122 -14.46 2.11 -4.86
CA LEU A 122 -14.91 0.91 -5.58
C LEU A 122 -16.41 0.94 -5.92
N LYS A 123 -17.01 2.09 -5.80
CA LYS A 123 -18.42 2.19 -6.16
C LYS A 123 -18.73 1.70 -7.54
#